data_034cfef6911f245f156979f4c71a8603
#
_entry.id   034cfef6911f245f156979f4c71a8603
#
_cell.length_a   1.000
_cell.length_b   1.000
_cell.length_c   1.000
_cell.angle_alpha   90.00
_cell.angle_beta   90.00
_cell.angle_gamma   90.00
#
_symmetry.space_group_name_H-M   'P 1'
#
loop_
_entity.id
_entity.type
_entity.pdbx_description
1 polymer ?
#
loop_
_entity_poly.entity_id
_entity_poly.type
_entity_poly.pdbx_seq_one_letter_code
_entity_poly.pdbx_strand_id
1 'polypeptide(L)'
;MRIVSLLPSSTEIVCALGFQDQLVARSHECDYPAGVETLPFVTAPKFNPDGRSYEVDQRVKAILQEAVSVYKIDADLLKSLTPDVLITQSQCEVCAVSLEEVERVACEWLDTPAEIVALEPNALEDVFADIQRVANALGEPARGEALVLQMRARMMDVAARTHVLLTRPTIACIEWIDPLMAAGNWIPTLVEMAGGTNLFGEAGQHSPWVTWDEIKAADPDVLVMMPCGYDMPTALREMPALTERADWQDLRAVREGKVFITDGNQYFNRPGPRLAESLEILAEILHPDDFNCGHEGMGWQRFGEND
;
A
#
# COMPACT_ATOMS: atom_id res chain seq x y z
N MET A 1 -12.68 1.45 -25.07
CA MET A 1 -12.42 2.36 -23.94
C MET A 1 -10.92 2.48 -23.76
N ARG A 2 -10.40 3.65 -23.46
CA ARG A 2 -8.97 3.92 -23.25
C ARG A 2 -8.79 4.40 -21.81
N ILE A 3 -8.13 3.60 -20.98
CA ILE A 3 -8.00 3.83 -19.54
C ILE A 3 -6.58 4.25 -19.23
N VAL A 4 -6.41 5.29 -18.44
CA VAL A 4 -5.12 5.70 -17.84
C VAL A 4 -5.22 5.56 -16.34
N SER A 5 -4.28 4.82 -15.75
CA SER A 5 -4.19 4.60 -14.31
C SER A 5 -2.98 5.35 -13.75
N LEU A 6 -3.21 6.24 -12.79
CA LEU A 6 -2.19 7.14 -12.24
C LEU A 6 -1.60 6.67 -10.91
N LEU A 7 -1.93 5.43 -10.48
CA LEU A 7 -1.37 4.82 -9.26
C LEU A 7 -1.43 3.28 -9.33
N PRO A 8 -0.57 2.56 -8.58
CA PRO A 8 -0.51 1.11 -8.62
C PRO A 8 -1.81 0.41 -8.25
N SER A 9 -2.48 0.83 -7.17
CA SER A 9 -3.72 0.19 -6.71
C SER A 9 -4.83 0.24 -7.77
N SER A 10 -5.01 1.37 -8.46
CA SER A 10 -6.01 1.48 -9.53
C SER A 10 -5.65 0.62 -10.74
N THR A 11 -4.37 0.48 -11.08
CA THR A 11 -3.93 -0.45 -12.14
C THR A 11 -4.31 -1.88 -11.79
N GLU A 12 -4.08 -2.30 -10.56
CA GLU A 12 -4.45 -3.63 -10.08
C GLU A 12 -5.97 -3.86 -10.09
N ILE A 13 -6.75 -2.85 -9.68
CA ILE A 13 -8.22 -2.90 -9.73
C ILE A 13 -8.70 -3.06 -11.18
N VAL A 14 -8.23 -2.22 -12.10
CA VAL A 14 -8.59 -2.29 -13.53
C VAL A 14 -8.27 -3.67 -14.12
N CYS A 15 -7.08 -4.20 -13.82
CA CYS A 15 -6.67 -5.52 -14.30
C CYS A 15 -7.51 -6.65 -13.69
N ALA A 16 -7.81 -6.59 -12.38
CA ALA A 16 -8.64 -7.57 -11.69
C ALA A 16 -10.10 -7.57 -12.20
N LEU A 17 -10.59 -6.42 -12.65
CA LEU A 17 -11.89 -6.29 -13.32
C LEU A 17 -11.88 -6.80 -14.77
N GLY A 18 -10.71 -7.21 -15.31
CA GLY A 18 -10.56 -7.76 -16.65
C GLY A 18 -10.43 -6.71 -17.76
N PHE A 19 -9.90 -5.52 -17.45
CA PHE A 19 -9.72 -4.42 -18.39
C PHE A 19 -8.25 -4.11 -18.71
N GLN A 20 -7.33 -5.04 -18.44
CA GLN A 20 -5.89 -4.84 -18.69
C GLN A 20 -5.59 -4.43 -20.13
N ASP A 21 -6.25 -5.05 -21.12
CA ASP A 21 -6.06 -4.72 -22.54
C ASP A 21 -6.57 -3.33 -22.95
N GLN A 22 -7.32 -2.66 -22.07
CA GLN A 22 -7.85 -1.31 -22.28
C GLN A 22 -7.01 -0.22 -21.59
N LEU A 23 -6.02 -0.62 -20.77
CA LEU A 23 -5.03 0.30 -20.24
C LEU A 23 -4.13 0.79 -21.37
N VAL A 24 -4.04 2.10 -21.56
CA VAL A 24 -3.21 2.74 -22.58
C VAL A 24 -1.99 3.44 -22.00
N ALA A 25 -2.01 3.74 -20.69
CA ALA A 25 -0.87 4.24 -19.93
C ALA A 25 -1.07 4.01 -18.42
N ARG A 26 0.03 4.17 -17.69
CA ARG A 26 0.12 3.91 -16.25
C ARG A 26 0.94 4.97 -15.52
N SER A 27 0.95 4.93 -14.18
CA SER A 27 1.97 5.59 -13.38
C SER A 27 3.32 4.87 -13.52
N HIS A 28 4.42 5.58 -13.30
CA HIS A 28 5.77 5.01 -13.27
C HIS A 28 5.94 3.94 -12.17
N GLU A 29 5.11 3.98 -11.13
CA GLU A 29 5.12 3.02 -10.01
C GLU A 29 4.30 1.74 -10.27
N CYS A 30 3.54 1.67 -11.37
CA CYS A 30 2.72 0.49 -11.68
C CYS A 30 3.60 -0.62 -12.24
N ASP A 31 3.72 -1.73 -11.52
CA ASP A 31 4.58 -2.88 -11.82
C ASP A 31 3.82 -4.22 -11.79
N TYR A 32 2.51 -4.19 -11.48
CA TYR A 32 1.68 -5.38 -11.37
C TYR A 32 0.27 -5.16 -11.96
N PRO A 33 -0.36 -6.20 -12.57
CA PRO A 33 0.19 -7.52 -12.89
C PRO A 33 1.22 -7.50 -14.02
N ALA A 34 1.92 -8.62 -14.24
CA ALA A 34 2.90 -8.75 -15.32
C ALA A 34 2.35 -8.28 -16.67
N GLY A 35 3.16 -7.52 -17.41
CA GLY A 35 2.80 -6.95 -18.71
C GLY A 35 2.40 -5.47 -18.64
N VAL A 36 1.93 -4.94 -17.50
CA VAL A 36 1.58 -3.51 -17.38
C VAL A 36 2.81 -2.62 -17.53
N GLU A 37 3.98 -3.10 -17.16
CA GLU A 37 5.25 -2.39 -17.26
C GLU A 37 5.66 -2.08 -18.71
N THR A 38 5.06 -2.74 -19.68
CA THR A 38 5.27 -2.45 -21.12
C THR A 38 4.51 -1.23 -21.61
N LEU A 39 3.51 -0.77 -20.84
CA LEU A 39 2.75 0.43 -21.18
C LEU A 39 3.57 1.70 -20.90
N PRO A 40 3.36 2.77 -21.68
CA PRO A 40 3.97 4.05 -21.40
C PRO A 40 3.53 4.56 -20.03
N PHE A 41 4.43 5.20 -19.29
CA PHE A 41 4.09 5.88 -18.05
C PHE A 41 3.94 7.38 -18.28
N VAL A 42 2.88 7.96 -17.69
CA VAL A 42 2.53 9.38 -17.82
C VAL A 42 2.84 10.19 -16.56
N THR A 43 3.49 9.58 -15.57
CA THR A 43 3.90 10.25 -14.33
C THR A 43 5.38 10.09 -14.07
N ALA A 44 5.98 11.01 -13.31
CA ALA A 44 7.35 10.86 -12.80
C ALA A 44 7.48 11.60 -11.48
N PRO A 45 8.40 11.19 -10.58
CA PRO A 45 8.65 11.93 -9.35
C PRO A 45 9.29 13.28 -9.65
N LYS A 46 9.00 14.29 -8.82
CA LYS A 46 9.66 15.61 -8.84
C LYS A 46 10.95 15.62 -8.02
N PHE A 47 11.29 14.51 -7.39
CA PHE A 47 12.49 14.34 -6.55
C PHE A 47 13.23 13.04 -6.89
N ASN A 48 14.43 12.89 -6.37
CA ASN A 48 15.15 11.62 -6.45
C ASN A 48 14.62 10.67 -5.35
N PRO A 49 13.96 9.55 -5.70
CA PRO A 49 13.46 8.59 -4.72
C PRO A 49 14.56 7.69 -4.12
N ASP A 50 15.80 7.70 -4.70
CA ASP A 50 16.91 6.89 -4.20
C ASP A 50 17.46 7.44 -2.89
N GLY A 51 17.89 6.57 -1.99
CA GLY A 51 18.50 6.93 -0.72
C GLY A 51 17.85 6.24 0.45
N ARG A 52 18.26 6.65 1.67
CA ARG A 52 17.68 6.13 2.91
C ARG A 52 16.33 6.80 3.19
N SER A 53 15.49 6.11 3.96
CA SER A 53 14.15 6.57 4.34
C SER A 53 14.15 8.01 4.90
N TYR A 54 15.12 8.36 5.75
CA TYR A 54 15.31 9.72 6.24
C TYR A 54 15.53 10.75 5.13
N GLU A 55 16.40 10.44 4.15
CA GLU A 55 16.71 11.35 3.05
C GLU A 55 15.52 11.55 2.11
N VAL A 56 14.79 10.48 1.84
CA VAL A 56 13.55 10.50 1.04
C VAL A 56 12.49 11.35 1.74
N ASP A 57 12.26 11.12 3.03
CA ASP A 57 11.33 11.91 3.85
C ASP A 57 11.65 13.41 3.82
N GLN A 58 12.94 13.78 3.96
CA GLN A 58 13.34 15.19 3.93
C GLN A 58 13.09 15.85 2.56
N ARG A 59 13.33 15.11 1.45
CA ARG A 59 13.07 15.60 0.09
C ARG A 59 11.57 15.77 -0.16
N VAL A 60 10.75 14.81 0.26
CA VAL A 60 9.29 14.88 0.16
C VAL A 60 8.76 16.09 0.95
N LYS A 61 9.18 16.27 2.21
CA LYS A 61 8.79 17.42 3.04
C LYS A 61 9.18 18.76 2.43
N ALA A 62 10.37 18.84 1.81
CA ALA A 62 10.82 20.06 1.14
C ALA A 62 9.92 20.41 -0.06
N ILE A 63 9.52 19.43 -0.87
CA ILE A 63 8.63 19.66 -2.01
C ILE A 63 7.23 20.06 -1.56
N LEU A 64 6.68 19.41 -0.53
CA LEU A 64 5.34 19.72 -0.02
C LEU A 64 5.23 21.14 0.59
N GLN A 65 6.35 21.75 0.96
CA GLN A 65 6.37 23.17 1.35
C GLN A 65 6.22 24.13 0.16
N GLU A 66 6.58 23.72 -1.04
CA GLU A 66 6.64 24.56 -2.24
C GLU A 66 5.61 24.18 -3.32
N ALA A 67 5.12 22.94 -3.31
CA ALA A 67 4.25 22.38 -4.35
C ALA A 67 3.14 21.49 -3.76
N VAL A 68 2.02 21.43 -4.48
CA VAL A 68 0.84 20.64 -4.09
C VAL A 68 1.03 19.14 -4.34
N SER A 69 2.02 18.72 -5.15
CA SER A 69 2.23 17.31 -5.50
C SER A 69 3.71 17.00 -5.68
N VAL A 70 4.11 15.82 -5.22
CA VAL A 70 5.47 15.26 -5.38
C VAL A 70 5.70 14.60 -6.75
N TYR A 71 4.66 14.44 -7.55
CA TYR A 71 4.70 13.88 -8.91
C TYR A 71 4.35 14.92 -9.96
N LYS A 72 4.78 14.67 -11.19
CA LYS A 72 4.40 15.43 -12.39
C LYS A 72 3.70 14.52 -13.40
N ILE A 73 2.82 15.11 -14.22
CA ILE A 73 2.15 14.45 -15.34
C ILE A 73 2.83 14.87 -16.65
N ASP A 74 3.03 13.93 -17.57
CA ASP A 74 3.34 14.20 -18.97
C ASP A 74 2.02 14.52 -19.71
N ALA A 75 1.68 15.82 -19.74
CA ALA A 75 0.44 16.30 -20.32
C ALA A 75 0.38 16.08 -21.85
N ASP A 76 1.53 16.19 -22.55
CA ASP A 76 1.57 16.01 -24.00
C ASP A 76 1.31 14.55 -24.37
N LEU A 77 1.93 13.61 -23.64
CA LEU A 77 1.68 12.19 -23.82
C LEU A 77 0.22 11.86 -23.48
N LEU A 78 -0.29 12.34 -22.34
CA LEU A 78 -1.68 12.11 -21.93
C LEU A 78 -2.66 12.62 -22.99
N LYS A 79 -2.44 13.81 -23.53
CA LYS A 79 -3.26 14.37 -24.62
C LYS A 79 -3.22 13.47 -25.86
N SER A 80 -2.06 12.98 -26.26
CA SER A 80 -1.89 12.11 -27.44
C SER A 80 -2.64 10.78 -27.29
N LEU A 81 -2.79 10.31 -26.05
CA LEU A 81 -3.47 9.06 -25.74
C LEU A 81 -5.00 9.16 -25.75
N THR A 82 -5.56 10.38 -25.70
CA THR A 82 -7.02 10.62 -25.73
C THR A 82 -7.81 9.64 -24.83
N PRO A 83 -7.54 9.63 -23.51
CA PRO A 83 -8.21 8.70 -22.59
C PRO A 83 -9.71 8.97 -22.46
N ASP A 84 -10.48 7.89 -22.30
CA ASP A 84 -11.91 7.99 -21.94
C ASP A 84 -12.05 8.09 -20.40
N VAL A 85 -11.16 7.40 -19.66
CA VAL A 85 -11.18 7.34 -18.19
C VAL A 85 -9.77 7.58 -17.63
N LEU A 86 -9.68 8.45 -16.62
CA LEU A 86 -8.49 8.72 -15.82
C LEU A 86 -8.76 8.30 -14.38
N ILE A 87 -7.94 7.42 -13.81
CA ILE A 87 -8.11 6.98 -12.43
C ILE A 87 -6.94 7.50 -11.59
N THR A 88 -7.29 8.24 -10.53
CA THR A 88 -6.35 8.83 -9.57
C THR A 88 -6.84 8.61 -8.14
N GLN A 89 -6.18 9.23 -7.15
CA GLN A 89 -6.70 9.28 -5.77
C GLN A 89 -6.62 10.70 -5.21
N SER A 90 -7.45 10.98 -4.20
CA SER A 90 -7.49 12.25 -3.48
C SER A 90 -7.07 12.13 -2.01
N GLN A 91 -6.87 10.91 -1.50
CA GLN A 91 -6.57 10.65 -0.09
C GLN A 91 -5.19 11.16 0.35
N CYS A 92 -4.16 11.00 -0.48
CA CYS A 92 -2.77 11.23 -0.10
C CYS A 92 -2.04 12.01 -1.19
N GLU A 93 -1.57 13.21 -0.87
CA GLU A 93 -0.81 14.06 -1.80
C GLU A 93 0.60 13.52 -2.09
N VAL A 94 1.07 12.54 -1.31
CA VAL A 94 2.40 11.94 -1.43
C VAL A 94 2.39 10.65 -2.25
N CYS A 95 1.22 9.99 -2.35
CA CYS A 95 1.12 8.64 -2.94
C CYS A 95 0.71 8.64 -4.41
N ALA A 96 0.19 9.75 -4.93
CA ALA A 96 -0.21 9.90 -6.33
C ALA A 96 -0.12 11.37 -6.77
N VAL A 97 -0.36 11.61 -8.06
CA VAL A 97 -0.59 12.97 -8.56
C VAL A 97 -1.86 13.51 -7.92
N SER A 98 -1.82 14.77 -7.46
CA SER A 98 -2.99 15.39 -6.82
C SER A 98 -4.18 15.46 -7.78
N LEU A 99 -5.40 15.28 -7.23
CA LEU A 99 -6.64 15.38 -8.01
C LEU A 99 -6.74 16.73 -8.73
N GLU A 100 -6.37 17.82 -8.06
CA GLU A 100 -6.37 19.18 -8.64
C GLU A 100 -5.48 19.28 -9.89
N GLU A 101 -4.29 18.68 -9.88
CA GLU A 101 -3.38 18.66 -11.03
C GLU A 101 -3.96 17.80 -12.17
N VAL A 102 -4.60 16.67 -11.86
CA VAL A 102 -5.29 15.81 -12.85
C VAL A 102 -6.46 16.54 -13.47
N GLU A 103 -7.32 17.17 -12.69
CA GLU A 103 -8.46 17.96 -13.18
C GLU A 103 -8.00 19.13 -14.05
N ARG A 104 -6.98 19.86 -13.64
CA ARG A 104 -6.40 20.95 -14.43
C ARG A 104 -5.90 20.47 -15.78
N VAL A 105 -5.12 19.39 -15.80
CA VAL A 105 -4.58 18.80 -17.04
C VAL A 105 -5.73 18.30 -17.91
N ALA A 106 -6.73 17.63 -17.36
CA ALA A 106 -7.88 17.14 -18.10
C ALA A 106 -8.69 18.28 -18.71
N CYS A 107 -8.97 19.36 -17.95
CA CYS A 107 -9.74 20.51 -18.44
C CYS A 107 -8.98 21.36 -19.47
N GLU A 108 -7.67 21.56 -19.27
CA GLU A 108 -6.88 22.46 -20.14
C GLU A 108 -6.36 21.79 -21.41
N TRP A 109 -6.11 20.47 -21.39
CA TRP A 109 -5.34 19.79 -22.42
C TRP A 109 -6.10 18.70 -23.19
N LEU A 110 -7.24 18.18 -22.67
CA LEU A 110 -8.01 17.17 -23.38
C LEU A 110 -9.09 17.87 -24.26
N ASP A 111 -9.10 17.53 -25.55
CA ASP A 111 -10.10 18.06 -26.51
C ASP A 111 -11.50 17.44 -26.28
N THR A 112 -11.55 16.26 -25.61
CA THR A 112 -12.76 15.58 -25.16
C THR A 112 -12.67 15.32 -23.66
N PRO A 113 -13.75 15.53 -22.88
CA PRO A 113 -13.72 15.29 -21.45
C PRO A 113 -13.53 13.80 -21.17
N ALA A 114 -12.47 13.46 -20.44
CA ALA A 114 -12.31 12.15 -19.83
C ALA A 114 -13.08 12.09 -18.52
N GLU A 115 -13.63 10.93 -18.18
CA GLU A 115 -14.19 10.69 -16.86
C GLU A 115 -13.03 10.55 -15.84
N ILE A 116 -13.04 11.38 -14.79
CA ILE A 116 -12.04 11.31 -13.72
C ILE A 116 -12.64 10.52 -12.56
N VAL A 117 -11.97 9.43 -12.19
CA VAL A 117 -12.34 8.57 -11.07
C VAL A 117 -11.32 8.77 -9.95
N ALA A 118 -11.71 9.48 -8.90
CA ALA A 118 -10.88 9.67 -7.71
C ALA A 118 -11.17 8.59 -6.68
N LEU A 119 -10.12 7.90 -6.21
CA LEU A 119 -10.19 6.91 -5.14
C LEU A 119 -9.90 7.58 -3.79
N GLU A 120 -10.59 7.14 -2.73
CA GLU A 120 -10.51 7.73 -1.39
C GLU A 120 -10.42 6.66 -0.29
N PRO A 121 -9.43 5.75 -0.34
CA PRO A 121 -9.35 4.62 0.56
C PRO A 121 -8.78 5.04 1.92
N ASN A 122 -9.60 5.33 2.90
CA ASN A 122 -9.16 5.58 4.29
C ASN A 122 -9.24 4.31 5.15
N ALA A 123 -10.27 3.50 4.96
CA ALA A 123 -10.47 2.24 5.66
C ALA A 123 -10.65 1.08 4.66
N LEU A 124 -10.67 -0.15 5.17
CA LEU A 124 -10.87 -1.34 4.32
C LEU A 124 -12.18 -1.29 3.51
N GLU A 125 -13.25 -0.78 4.10
CA GLU A 125 -14.54 -0.66 3.42
C GLU A 125 -14.49 0.34 2.27
N ASP A 126 -13.69 1.39 2.37
CA ASP A 126 -13.51 2.36 1.30
C ASP A 126 -12.79 1.74 0.11
N VAL A 127 -11.84 0.81 0.35
CA VAL A 127 -11.19 0.06 -0.73
C VAL A 127 -12.20 -0.77 -1.53
N PHE A 128 -13.17 -1.40 -0.85
CA PHE A 128 -14.24 -2.11 -1.54
C PHE A 128 -15.17 -1.16 -2.32
N ALA A 129 -15.47 0.00 -1.75
CA ALA A 129 -16.23 1.04 -2.43
C ALA A 129 -15.50 1.59 -3.66
N ASP A 130 -14.18 1.75 -3.59
CA ASP A 130 -13.34 2.20 -4.69
C ASP A 130 -13.29 1.18 -5.83
N ILE A 131 -13.17 -0.12 -5.53
CA ILE A 131 -13.29 -1.19 -6.54
C ILE A 131 -14.63 -1.07 -7.27
N GLN A 132 -15.73 -0.86 -6.53
CA GLN A 132 -17.07 -0.70 -7.12
C GLN A 132 -17.16 0.59 -7.92
N ARG A 133 -16.57 1.69 -7.47
CA ARG A 133 -16.52 2.98 -8.18
C ARG A 133 -15.83 2.84 -9.52
N VAL A 134 -14.67 2.18 -9.55
CA VAL A 134 -13.95 1.89 -10.81
C VAL A 134 -14.81 1.02 -11.74
N ALA A 135 -15.41 -0.07 -11.23
CA ALA A 135 -16.26 -0.94 -12.04
C ALA A 135 -17.46 -0.22 -12.64
N ASN A 136 -18.08 0.70 -11.88
CA ASN A 136 -19.19 1.53 -12.36
C ASN A 136 -18.75 2.45 -13.51
N ALA A 137 -17.62 3.14 -13.35
CA ALA A 137 -17.07 4.03 -14.38
C ALA A 137 -16.66 3.26 -15.66
N LEU A 138 -16.24 2.01 -15.50
CA LEU A 138 -15.92 1.14 -16.65
C LEU A 138 -17.17 0.46 -17.26
N GLY A 139 -18.37 0.73 -16.74
CA GLY A 139 -19.64 0.20 -17.26
C GLY A 139 -19.93 -1.26 -16.91
N GLU A 140 -19.19 -1.85 -15.96
CA GLU A 140 -19.31 -3.25 -15.56
C GLU A 140 -19.52 -3.43 -14.04
N PRO A 141 -20.59 -2.86 -13.45
CA PRO A 141 -20.79 -2.90 -12.00
C PRO A 141 -20.83 -4.31 -11.42
N ALA A 142 -21.36 -5.29 -12.18
CA ALA A 142 -21.44 -6.66 -11.71
C ALA A 142 -20.05 -7.31 -11.52
N ARG A 143 -19.01 -6.88 -12.26
CA ARG A 143 -17.64 -7.34 -12.05
C ARG A 143 -17.07 -6.78 -10.75
N GLY A 144 -17.38 -5.53 -10.41
CA GLY A 144 -17.01 -4.93 -9.13
C GLY A 144 -17.61 -5.68 -7.95
N GLU A 145 -18.93 -5.94 -7.99
CA GLU A 145 -19.63 -6.73 -6.97
C GLU A 145 -19.00 -8.12 -6.81
N ALA A 146 -18.71 -8.81 -7.91
CA ALA A 146 -18.11 -10.14 -7.88
C ALA A 146 -16.70 -10.13 -7.27
N LEU A 147 -15.84 -9.16 -7.64
CA LEU A 147 -14.49 -9.00 -7.09
C LEU A 147 -14.53 -8.71 -5.59
N VAL A 148 -15.37 -7.78 -5.15
CA VAL A 148 -15.55 -7.44 -3.73
C VAL A 148 -16.05 -8.65 -2.93
N LEU A 149 -17.02 -9.40 -3.46
CA LEU A 149 -17.51 -10.62 -2.81
C LEU A 149 -16.42 -11.67 -2.68
N GLN A 150 -15.60 -11.87 -3.71
CA GLN A 150 -14.47 -12.80 -3.67
C GLN A 150 -13.43 -12.40 -2.62
N MET A 151 -13.05 -11.11 -2.57
CA MET A 151 -12.12 -10.59 -1.57
C MET A 151 -12.67 -10.77 -0.16
N ARG A 152 -13.92 -10.37 0.07
CA ARG A 152 -14.57 -10.51 1.39
C ARG A 152 -14.65 -11.97 1.83
N ALA A 153 -15.00 -12.90 0.93
CA ALA A 153 -15.07 -14.32 1.26
C ALA A 153 -13.70 -14.85 1.69
N ARG A 154 -12.62 -14.50 0.96
CA ARG A 154 -11.25 -14.89 1.28
C ARG A 154 -10.80 -14.33 2.63
N MET A 155 -11.05 -13.04 2.87
CA MET A 155 -10.69 -12.37 4.12
C MET A 155 -11.49 -12.90 5.32
N MET A 156 -12.77 -13.18 5.13
CA MET A 156 -13.63 -13.75 6.17
C MET A 156 -13.24 -15.19 6.54
N ASP A 157 -12.70 -15.99 5.61
CA ASP A 157 -12.15 -17.31 5.91
C ASP A 157 -10.98 -17.19 6.90
N VAL A 158 -10.04 -16.29 6.62
CA VAL A 158 -8.92 -16.01 7.54
C VAL A 158 -9.45 -15.55 8.90
N ALA A 159 -10.35 -14.57 8.94
CA ALA A 159 -10.91 -14.02 10.19
C ALA A 159 -11.67 -15.08 11.00
N ALA A 160 -12.42 -15.98 10.35
CA ALA A 160 -13.14 -17.06 11.04
C ALA A 160 -12.17 -18.08 11.68
N ARG A 161 -11.07 -18.39 11.01
CA ARG A 161 -10.04 -19.29 11.52
C ARG A 161 -9.27 -18.67 12.67
N THR A 162 -8.89 -17.41 12.59
CA THR A 162 -8.17 -16.71 13.66
C THR A 162 -9.05 -16.44 14.88
N HIS A 163 -10.37 -16.27 14.66
CA HIS A 163 -11.32 -16.00 15.78
C HIS A 163 -11.36 -17.09 16.83
N VAL A 164 -11.10 -18.33 16.46
CA VAL A 164 -11.12 -19.48 17.39
C VAL A 164 -9.77 -19.73 18.07
N LEU A 165 -8.71 -19.01 17.69
CA LEU A 165 -7.39 -19.14 18.31
C LEU A 165 -7.38 -18.50 19.71
N LEU A 166 -6.63 -19.13 20.62
CA LEU A 166 -6.56 -18.70 22.01
C LEU A 166 -5.57 -17.55 22.23
N THR A 167 -4.62 -17.38 21.33
CA THR A 167 -3.57 -16.36 21.42
C THR A 167 -3.89 -15.19 20.49
N ARG A 168 -3.67 -13.98 20.98
CA ARG A 168 -3.77 -12.73 20.19
C ARG A 168 -2.51 -11.90 20.44
N PRO A 169 -1.43 -12.17 19.70
CA PRO A 169 -0.17 -11.45 19.89
C PRO A 169 -0.34 -9.95 19.68
N THR A 170 0.32 -9.15 20.50
CA THR A 170 0.45 -7.71 20.25
C THR A 170 1.43 -7.46 19.11
N ILE A 171 1.08 -6.55 18.20
CA ILE A 171 1.86 -6.27 17.00
C ILE A 171 2.04 -4.76 16.80
N ALA A 172 3.27 -4.38 16.44
CA ALA A 172 3.57 -3.06 15.89
C ALA A 172 3.91 -3.20 14.40
N CYS A 173 3.09 -2.58 13.56
CA CYS A 173 3.29 -2.48 12.11
C CYS A 173 3.96 -1.14 11.79
N ILE A 174 5.15 -1.16 11.20
CA ILE A 174 5.96 0.03 10.90
C ILE A 174 5.93 0.29 9.39
N GLU A 175 5.28 1.39 9.01
CA GLU A 175 5.06 1.80 7.61
C GLU A 175 6.17 2.72 7.08
N TRP A 176 6.98 3.32 7.97
CA TRP A 176 8.18 4.07 7.62
C TRP A 176 9.23 3.95 8.71
N ILE A 177 10.51 3.81 8.34
CA ILE A 177 11.57 3.41 9.29
C ILE A 177 12.26 4.61 9.93
N ASP A 178 12.52 5.67 9.17
CA ASP A 178 13.15 6.87 9.71
C ASP A 178 12.66 8.14 8.98
N PRO A 179 11.93 9.04 9.69
CA PRO A 179 11.42 8.89 11.05
C PRO A 179 10.35 7.79 11.16
N LEU A 180 10.20 7.20 12.36
CA LEU A 180 9.25 6.10 12.56
C LEU A 180 7.80 6.52 12.36
N MET A 181 7.08 5.76 11.53
CA MET A 181 5.64 5.89 11.32
C MET A 181 4.99 4.51 11.44
N ALA A 182 3.99 4.39 12.28
CA ALA A 182 3.19 3.16 12.38
C ALA A 182 2.10 3.15 11.31
N ALA A 183 1.64 1.94 10.94
CA ALA A 183 0.62 1.79 9.93
C ALA A 183 -0.78 2.14 10.46
N GLY A 184 -1.52 2.91 9.68
CA GLY A 184 -2.90 3.31 9.91
C GLY A 184 -3.85 2.76 8.86
N ASN A 185 -4.82 3.57 8.45
CA ASN A 185 -5.78 3.30 7.39
C ASN A 185 -6.49 1.94 7.58
N TRP A 186 -6.31 0.99 6.68
CA TRP A 186 -6.91 -0.36 6.71
C TRP A 186 -6.09 -1.37 7.54
N ILE A 187 -4.82 -1.09 7.84
CA ILE A 187 -3.91 -2.05 8.49
C ILE A 187 -4.39 -2.49 9.89
N PRO A 188 -4.87 -1.60 10.78
CA PRO A 188 -5.40 -2.02 12.08
C PRO A 188 -6.54 -3.06 11.94
N THR A 189 -7.42 -2.88 10.94
CA THR A 189 -8.49 -3.85 10.66
C THR A 189 -7.92 -5.19 10.19
N LEU A 190 -6.91 -5.18 9.30
CA LEU A 190 -6.26 -6.42 8.86
C LEU A 190 -5.57 -7.15 10.00
N VAL A 191 -4.91 -6.43 10.91
CA VAL A 191 -4.29 -7.02 12.12
C VAL A 191 -5.33 -7.71 12.99
N GLU A 192 -6.47 -7.09 13.26
CA GLU A 192 -7.54 -7.68 14.05
C GLU A 192 -8.12 -8.92 13.37
N MET A 193 -8.36 -8.87 12.06
CA MET A 193 -8.83 -10.02 11.27
C MET A 193 -7.80 -11.16 11.26
N ALA A 194 -6.51 -10.84 11.24
CA ALA A 194 -5.42 -11.81 11.35
C ALA A 194 -5.26 -12.39 12.78
N GLY A 195 -6.09 -11.99 13.74
CA GLY A 195 -6.02 -12.50 15.12
C GLY A 195 -4.95 -11.86 15.99
N GLY A 196 -4.41 -10.69 15.59
CA GLY A 196 -3.50 -9.88 16.39
C GLY A 196 -4.21 -8.83 17.24
N THR A 197 -3.42 -8.12 18.05
CA THR A 197 -3.82 -6.90 18.76
C THR A 197 -2.94 -5.76 18.26
N ASN A 198 -3.52 -4.84 17.49
CA ASN A 198 -2.79 -3.70 16.96
C ASN A 198 -2.43 -2.71 18.07
N LEU A 199 -1.18 -2.26 18.12
CA LEU A 199 -0.68 -1.36 19.17
C LEU A 199 -0.70 0.11 18.76
N PHE A 200 -0.54 0.40 17.48
CA PHE A 200 -0.42 1.76 16.96
C PHE A 200 -1.29 1.94 15.73
N GLY A 201 -1.73 3.19 15.51
CA GLY A 201 -2.65 3.51 14.44
C GLY A 201 -4.09 3.13 14.74
N GLU A 202 -5.02 3.81 14.08
CA GLU A 202 -6.46 3.60 14.20
C GLU A 202 -7.05 3.33 12.82
N ALA A 203 -8.01 2.40 12.75
CA ALA A 203 -8.69 2.08 11.50
C ALA A 203 -9.39 3.32 10.92
N GLY A 204 -9.16 3.57 9.64
CA GLY A 204 -9.71 4.73 8.94
C GLY A 204 -9.01 6.06 9.20
N GLN A 205 -7.93 6.07 9.99
CA GLN A 205 -7.12 7.25 10.25
C GLN A 205 -5.76 7.12 9.57
N HIS A 206 -5.20 8.26 9.15
CA HIS A 206 -3.86 8.30 8.57
C HIS A 206 -2.82 7.73 9.54
N SER A 207 -1.77 7.13 8.99
CA SER A 207 -0.64 6.52 9.68
C SER A 207 0.04 7.52 10.62
N PRO A 208 0.13 7.23 11.94
CA PRO A 208 0.68 8.15 12.93
C PRO A 208 2.20 8.06 13.00
N TRP A 209 2.86 9.21 13.19
CA TRP A 209 4.24 9.23 13.62
C TRP A 209 4.36 8.68 15.04
N VAL A 210 5.36 7.83 15.27
CA VAL A 210 5.64 7.23 16.57
C VAL A 210 7.11 7.41 16.93
N THR A 211 7.39 7.42 18.22
CA THR A 211 8.75 7.48 18.72
C THR A 211 9.27 6.10 19.09
N TRP A 212 10.59 5.95 19.08
CA TRP A 212 11.20 4.71 19.55
C TRP A 212 10.86 4.38 21.00
N ASP A 213 10.75 5.41 21.85
CA ASP A 213 10.38 5.21 23.26
C ASP A 213 8.94 4.71 23.43
N GLU A 214 8.01 5.11 22.57
CA GLU A 214 6.64 4.57 22.56
C GLU A 214 6.64 3.09 22.16
N ILE A 215 7.43 2.71 21.15
CA ILE A 215 7.56 1.30 20.74
C ILE A 215 8.13 0.46 21.88
N LYS A 216 9.19 0.94 22.56
CA LYS A 216 9.76 0.25 23.72
C LYS A 216 8.78 0.12 24.88
N ALA A 217 8.05 1.19 25.17
CA ALA A 217 7.07 1.18 26.24
C ALA A 217 5.92 0.20 25.97
N ALA A 218 5.51 0.03 24.73
CA ALA A 218 4.51 -0.93 24.30
C ALA A 218 5.02 -2.38 24.28
N ASP A 219 6.33 -2.60 24.10
CA ASP A 219 7.04 -3.89 24.07
C ASP A 219 6.27 -4.98 23.27
N PRO A 220 6.07 -4.81 21.95
CA PRO A 220 5.26 -5.70 21.13
C PRO A 220 5.77 -7.14 21.14
N ASP A 221 4.84 -8.11 21.05
CA ASP A 221 5.19 -9.52 20.82
C ASP A 221 5.76 -9.73 19.43
N VAL A 222 5.29 -8.95 18.46
CA VAL A 222 5.68 -9.04 17.02
C VAL A 222 5.94 -7.65 16.48
N LEU A 223 7.03 -7.49 15.71
CA LEU A 223 7.37 -6.27 14.99
C LEU A 223 7.40 -6.56 13.50
N VAL A 224 6.59 -5.86 12.71
CA VAL A 224 6.51 -6.02 11.25
C VAL A 224 6.90 -4.73 10.58
N MET A 225 7.92 -4.82 9.73
CA MET A 225 8.38 -3.73 8.88
C MET A 225 7.71 -3.84 7.51
N MET A 226 6.89 -2.85 7.16
CA MET A 226 6.15 -2.78 5.89
C MET A 226 6.30 -1.40 5.22
N PRO A 227 7.53 -0.91 5.02
CA PRO A 227 7.75 0.46 4.57
C PRO A 227 7.17 0.69 3.18
N CYS A 228 6.39 1.78 3.06
CA CYS A 228 5.67 2.13 1.84
C CYS A 228 6.62 2.27 0.65
N GLY A 229 6.32 1.55 -0.45
CA GLY A 229 7.10 1.57 -1.68
C GLY A 229 8.43 0.80 -1.63
N TYR A 230 8.76 0.12 -0.53
CA TYR A 230 10.00 -0.64 -0.40
C TYR A 230 9.74 -2.14 -0.54
N ASP A 231 10.50 -2.79 -1.44
CA ASP A 231 10.62 -4.24 -1.46
C ASP A 231 11.41 -4.76 -0.23
N MET A 232 11.38 -6.06 0.03
CA MET A 232 12.09 -6.65 1.18
C MET A 232 13.60 -6.34 1.18
N PRO A 233 14.34 -6.44 0.05
CA PRO A 233 15.76 -6.04 0.02
C PRO A 233 16.00 -4.58 0.40
N THR A 234 15.14 -3.67 -0.03
CA THR A 234 15.24 -2.26 0.33
C THR A 234 14.93 -2.03 1.81
N ALA A 235 13.85 -2.64 2.32
CA ALA A 235 13.50 -2.58 3.74
C ALA A 235 14.62 -3.13 4.63
N LEU A 236 15.26 -4.23 4.25
CA LEU A 236 16.43 -4.78 4.97
C LEU A 236 17.60 -3.79 5.04
N ARG A 237 17.90 -3.07 3.95
CA ARG A 237 18.97 -2.05 3.94
C ARG A 237 18.71 -0.89 4.90
N GLU A 238 17.45 -0.65 5.26
CA GLU A 238 17.06 0.41 6.21
C GLU A 238 17.10 -0.04 7.68
N MET A 239 17.11 -1.35 7.96
CA MET A 239 17.11 -1.91 9.32
C MET A 239 18.21 -1.38 10.22
N PRO A 240 19.43 -1.02 9.75
CA PRO A 240 20.47 -0.41 10.60
C PRO A 240 19.99 0.83 11.38
N ALA A 241 19.03 1.61 10.84
CA ALA A 241 18.45 2.73 11.58
C ALA A 241 17.81 2.33 12.92
N LEU A 242 17.41 1.07 13.05
CA LEU A 242 16.82 0.50 14.26
C LEU A 242 17.82 -0.41 14.99
N THR A 243 18.51 -1.30 14.28
CA THR A 243 19.37 -2.33 14.88
C THR A 243 20.64 -1.79 15.52
N GLU A 244 21.12 -0.61 15.10
CA GLU A 244 22.26 0.08 15.69
C GLU A 244 21.92 0.83 17.01
N ARG A 245 20.64 0.87 17.40
CA ARG A 245 20.23 1.42 18.70
C ARG A 245 20.70 0.53 19.83
N ALA A 246 21.26 1.13 20.87
CA ALA A 246 21.83 0.39 22.01
C ALA A 246 20.79 -0.48 22.75
N ASP A 247 19.53 -0.07 22.68
CA ASP A 247 18.39 -0.71 23.34
C ASP A 247 17.50 -1.55 22.37
N TRP A 248 17.98 -1.80 21.14
CA TRP A 248 17.28 -2.67 20.19
C TRP A 248 17.00 -4.08 20.74
N GLN A 249 18.01 -4.65 21.42
CA GLN A 249 17.91 -5.99 22.02
C GLN A 249 16.97 -6.05 23.24
N ASP A 250 16.51 -4.92 23.76
CA ASP A 250 15.60 -4.90 24.91
C ASP A 250 14.15 -5.21 24.53
N LEU A 251 13.78 -5.09 23.23
CA LEU A 251 12.46 -5.44 22.75
C LEU A 251 12.20 -6.95 22.80
N ARG A 252 11.00 -7.34 23.27
CA ARG A 252 10.56 -8.73 23.29
C ARG A 252 10.58 -9.36 21.91
N ALA A 253 10.00 -8.69 20.91
CA ALA A 253 9.98 -9.17 19.53
C ALA A 253 11.39 -9.49 19.00
N VAL A 254 12.40 -8.69 19.37
CA VAL A 254 13.81 -8.92 18.96
C VAL A 254 14.38 -10.13 19.66
N ARG A 255 14.23 -10.22 21.00
CA ARG A 255 14.74 -11.35 21.78
C ARG A 255 14.14 -12.69 21.38
N GLU A 256 12.87 -12.69 20.96
CA GLU A 256 12.15 -13.88 20.54
C GLU A 256 12.27 -14.18 19.04
N GLY A 257 13.04 -13.36 18.29
CA GLY A 257 13.20 -13.52 16.84
C GLY A 257 11.89 -13.31 16.07
N LYS A 258 11.00 -12.44 16.57
CA LYS A 258 9.69 -12.14 15.97
C LYS A 258 9.68 -10.76 15.31
N VAL A 259 10.75 -10.45 14.60
CA VAL A 259 10.84 -9.28 13.72
C VAL A 259 10.72 -9.78 12.28
N PHE A 260 9.83 -9.17 11.52
CA PHE A 260 9.52 -9.59 10.15
C PHE A 260 9.65 -8.41 9.19
N ILE A 261 10.15 -8.70 8.01
CA ILE A 261 10.25 -7.78 6.89
C ILE A 261 9.25 -8.20 5.83
N THR A 262 8.43 -7.28 5.37
CA THR A 262 7.49 -7.54 4.29
C THR A 262 7.83 -6.73 3.04
N ASP A 263 7.28 -7.15 1.90
CA ASP A 263 7.30 -6.36 0.68
C ASP A 263 6.20 -5.26 0.78
N GLY A 264 6.60 -4.09 1.28
CA GLY A 264 5.72 -2.94 1.44
C GLY A 264 5.41 -2.23 0.11
N ASN A 265 6.12 -2.57 -0.98
CA ASN A 265 5.79 -2.09 -2.30
C ASN A 265 4.60 -2.84 -2.91
N GLN A 266 4.59 -4.16 -2.81
CA GLN A 266 3.55 -4.98 -3.43
C GLN A 266 2.30 -5.14 -2.56
N TYR A 267 2.49 -5.24 -1.24
CA TYR A 267 1.43 -5.51 -0.26
C TYR A 267 1.29 -4.34 0.71
N PHE A 268 0.26 -4.38 1.53
CA PHE A 268 -0.03 -3.45 2.63
C PHE A 268 -0.34 -2.00 2.22
N ASN A 269 0.51 -1.39 1.39
CA ASN A 269 0.43 0.03 1.04
C ASN A 269 -0.28 0.31 -0.29
N ARG A 270 -0.83 -0.73 -0.94
CA ARG A 270 -1.65 -0.62 -2.15
C ARG A 270 -3.10 -0.98 -1.83
N PRO A 271 -4.00 0.01 -1.67
CA PRO A 271 -5.42 -0.23 -1.37
C PRO A 271 -6.13 -0.82 -2.59
N GLY A 272 -6.09 -2.14 -2.71
CA GLY A 272 -6.61 -2.85 -3.86
C GLY A 272 -6.83 -4.34 -3.59
N PRO A 273 -6.98 -5.16 -4.66
CA PRO A 273 -7.34 -6.57 -4.54
C PRO A 273 -6.38 -7.38 -3.68
N ARG A 274 -5.09 -7.04 -3.64
CA ARG A 274 -4.06 -7.78 -2.89
C ARG A 274 -4.06 -7.52 -1.39
N LEU A 275 -4.99 -6.73 -0.84
CA LEU A 275 -5.17 -6.64 0.61
C LEU A 275 -5.64 -7.98 1.23
N ALA A 276 -6.21 -8.88 0.42
CA ALA A 276 -6.49 -10.24 0.87
C ALA A 276 -5.21 -11.03 1.13
N GLU A 277 -4.18 -10.90 0.26
CA GLU A 277 -2.85 -11.46 0.48
C GLU A 277 -2.16 -10.81 1.67
N SER A 278 -2.28 -9.49 1.84
CA SER A 278 -1.75 -8.78 3.01
C SER A 278 -2.30 -9.33 4.33
N LEU A 279 -3.59 -9.66 4.37
CA LEU A 279 -4.22 -10.31 5.53
C LEU A 279 -3.66 -11.72 5.76
N GLU A 280 -3.48 -12.51 4.70
CA GLU A 280 -2.90 -13.85 4.80
C GLU A 280 -1.46 -13.81 5.30
N ILE A 281 -0.65 -12.85 4.82
CA ILE A 281 0.72 -12.60 5.30
C ILE A 281 0.71 -12.32 6.81
N LEU A 282 -0.18 -11.44 7.28
CA LEU A 282 -0.29 -11.17 8.72
C LEU A 282 -0.70 -12.42 9.51
N ALA A 283 -1.61 -13.25 8.98
CA ALA A 283 -2.02 -14.48 9.63
C ALA A 283 -0.87 -15.51 9.70
N GLU A 284 -0.06 -15.66 8.64
CA GLU A 284 1.16 -16.50 8.65
C GLU A 284 2.17 -16.02 9.71
N ILE A 285 2.40 -14.70 9.79
CA ILE A 285 3.34 -14.10 10.74
C ILE A 285 2.87 -14.30 12.19
N LEU A 286 1.58 -14.08 12.46
CA LEU A 286 1.03 -14.13 13.82
C LEU A 286 0.75 -15.55 14.31
N HIS A 287 0.40 -16.46 13.41
CA HIS A 287 -0.04 -17.83 13.70
C HIS A 287 0.59 -18.85 12.75
N PRO A 288 1.93 -19.01 12.73
CA PRO A 288 2.66 -19.83 11.76
C PRO A 288 2.30 -21.33 11.84
N ASP A 289 1.82 -21.81 12.99
CA ASP A 289 1.39 -23.20 13.14
C ASP A 289 0.00 -23.46 12.51
N ASP A 290 -0.81 -22.43 12.34
CA ASP A 290 -2.20 -22.52 11.85
C ASP A 290 -2.37 -22.04 10.41
N PHE A 291 -1.45 -21.20 9.91
CA PHE A 291 -1.50 -20.61 8.59
C PHE A 291 -0.22 -20.85 7.80
N ASN A 292 -0.39 -21.35 6.58
CA ASN A 292 0.65 -21.47 5.57
C ASN A 292 -0.02 -21.21 4.20
N CYS A 293 -0.08 -19.96 3.79
CA CYS A 293 -0.69 -19.51 2.53
C CYS A 293 0.34 -19.43 1.41
N GLY A 294 1.65 -19.60 1.73
CA GLY A 294 2.74 -19.64 0.77
C GLY A 294 3.36 -18.29 0.45
N HIS A 295 3.20 -17.30 1.32
CA HIS A 295 3.76 -15.96 1.11
C HIS A 295 5.17 -15.79 1.67
N GLU A 296 5.66 -16.74 2.49
CA GLU A 296 7.02 -16.69 3.02
C GLU A 296 8.06 -16.72 1.89
N GLY A 297 9.08 -15.86 1.97
CA GLY A 297 10.12 -15.70 0.96
C GLY A 297 9.71 -14.83 -0.25
N MET A 298 8.42 -14.55 -0.44
CA MET A 298 7.93 -13.66 -1.50
C MET A 298 7.28 -12.38 -0.96
N GLY A 299 6.38 -12.50 -0.01
CA GLY A 299 5.66 -11.37 0.59
C GLY A 299 6.23 -10.94 1.93
N TRP A 300 6.92 -11.86 2.63
CA TRP A 300 7.55 -11.61 3.91
C TRP A 300 8.69 -12.58 4.20
N GLN A 301 9.59 -12.19 5.09
CA GLN A 301 10.63 -13.03 5.65
C GLN A 301 10.93 -12.65 7.11
N ARG A 302 11.50 -13.56 7.87
CA ARG A 302 11.97 -13.26 9.21
C ARG A 302 13.29 -12.51 9.14
N PHE A 303 13.44 -11.45 9.95
CA PHE A 303 14.68 -10.71 10.06
C PHE A 303 15.75 -11.55 10.77
N GLY A 304 16.96 -11.65 10.20
CA GLY A 304 18.10 -12.36 10.77
C GLY A 304 18.18 -13.86 10.42
N GLU A 305 17.27 -14.41 9.60
CA GLU A 305 17.38 -15.83 9.18
C GLU A 305 18.31 -16.08 7.98
N ASN A 306 18.70 -15.05 7.23
CA ASN A 306 19.53 -15.16 6.02
C ASN A 306 20.75 -14.22 6.01
N ASP A 307 21.17 -13.70 7.16
CA ASP A 307 22.37 -12.86 7.29
C ASP A 307 23.64 -13.67 7.60
#